data_1309a9fcf72b5cea339750f02850ac7b
#
_entry.id   1309a9fcf72b5cea339750f02850ac7b
#
_cell.length_a   1.000
_cell.length_b   1.000
_cell.length_c   1.000
_cell.angle_alpha   90.00
_cell.angle_beta   90.00
_cell.angle_gamma   90.00
#
_symmetry.space_group_name_H-M   'P 1'
#
loop_
_entity.id
_entity.type
_entity.pdbx_description
1 polymer ?
#
loop_
_entity_poly.entity_id
_entity_poly.type
_entity_poly.pdbx_seq_one_letter_code
_entity_poly.pdbx_strand_id
1 'polypeptide(L)' 'MSVLDNKKISFIGGGNMAQALISGLISCGVKPSLITVADPSSEAREQLAAKGLNTVDPTADAKSAVIGADIVVLAVKPQV' A
#
# COMPACT_ATOMS: atom_id res chain seq x y z
N MET A 1 -10.80 10.49 16.64
CA MET A 1 -9.70 9.51 16.65
C MET A 1 -10.12 8.31 15.83
N SER A 2 -9.27 7.91 14.89
CA SER A 2 -9.55 6.77 14.03
C SER A 2 -9.02 5.48 14.68
N VAL A 3 -9.75 4.37 14.53
CA VAL A 3 -9.25 3.07 14.98
C VAL A 3 -8.03 2.62 14.16
N LEU A 4 -7.77 3.28 13.03
CA LEU A 4 -6.62 2.98 12.17
C LEU A 4 -5.40 3.84 12.49
N ASP A 5 -5.49 4.74 13.48
CA ASP A 5 -4.33 5.52 13.90
C ASP A 5 -3.23 4.60 14.37
N ASN A 6 -2.02 4.77 13.85
CA ASN A 6 -0.84 3.97 14.17
C ASN A 6 -0.91 2.52 13.68
N LYS A 7 -1.91 2.15 12.90
CA LYS A 7 -1.95 0.83 12.26
C LYS A 7 -1.17 0.86 10.95
N LYS A 8 -0.36 -0.15 10.75
CA LYS A 8 0.39 -0.29 9.50
C LYS A 8 -0.42 -1.10 8.51
N ILE A 9 -0.63 -0.56 7.33
CA ILE A 9 -1.46 -1.17 6.30
C ILE A 9 -0.60 -1.45 5.08
N SER A 10 -0.64 -2.69 4.61
CA SER A 10 0.07 -3.10 3.40
C SER A 10 -0.90 -3.46 2.31
N PHE A 11 -0.66 -2.96 1.11
CA PHE A 11 -1.43 -3.29 -0.08
C PHE A 11 -0.57 -4.17 -0.99
N ILE A 12 -1.10 -5.29 -1.38
CA ILE A 12 -0.47 -6.15 -2.38
C ILE A 12 -1.12 -5.82 -3.72
N GLY A 13 -0.42 -5.07 -4.54
CA GLY A 13 -0.92 -4.53 -5.79
C GLY A 13 -1.21 -3.04 -5.68
N GLY A 14 -0.72 -2.24 -6.63
CA GLY A 14 -0.84 -0.78 -6.63
C GLY A 14 -1.71 -0.23 -7.75
N GLY A 15 -2.66 -1.02 -8.26
CA GLY A 15 -3.54 -0.60 -9.35
C GLY A 15 -4.62 0.40 -8.90
N ASN A 16 -5.58 0.65 -9.79
CA ASN A 16 -6.58 1.69 -9.55
C ASN A 16 -7.38 1.48 -8.27
N MET A 17 -7.74 0.23 -7.98
CA MET A 17 -8.50 -0.06 -6.76
C MET A 17 -7.69 0.26 -5.51
N ALA A 18 -6.42 -0.15 -5.49
CA ALA A 18 -5.56 0.16 -4.35
C ALA A 18 -5.40 1.65 -4.17
N GLN A 19 -5.21 2.39 -5.26
CA GLN A 19 -5.04 3.83 -5.19
C GLN A 19 -6.30 4.53 -4.67
N ALA A 20 -7.48 4.05 -5.06
CA ALA A 20 -8.74 4.60 -4.56
C ALA A 20 -8.89 4.36 -3.06
N LEU A 21 -8.56 3.15 -2.60
CA LEU A 21 -8.63 2.84 -1.18
C LEU A 21 -7.62 3.65 -0.38
N ILE A 22 -6.40 3.79 -0.90
CA ILE A 22 -5.35 4.58 -0.25
C ILE A 22 -5.78 6.03 -0.12
N SER A 23 -6.34 6.61 -1.18
CA SER A 23 -6.82 7.99 -1.14
C SER A 23 -7.90 8.16 -0.08
N GLY A 24 -8.81 7.19 0.01
CA GLY A 24 -9.84 7.21 1.05
C GLY A 24 -9.27 7.16 2.45
N LEU A 25 -8.27 6.31 2.67
CA LEU A 25 -7.63 6.19 3.97
C LEU A 25 -6.91 7.48 4.38
N ILE A 26 -6.19 8.09 3.45
CA ILE A 26 -5.51 9.34 3.71
C ILE A 26 -6.51 10.44 4.03
N SER A 27 -7.62 10.48 3.30
CA SER A 27 -8.69 11.45 3.57
C SER A 27 -9.31 11.26 4.95
N CYS A 28 -9.27 10.04 5.48
CA CYS A 28 -9.77 9.74 6.82
C CYS A 28 -8.72 9.99 7.92
N GLY A 29 -7.55 10.46 7.56
CA GLY A 29 -6.52 10.80 8.54
C GLY A 29 -5.41 9.80 8.73
N VAL A 30 -5.40 8.72 7.96
CA VAL A 30 -4.31 7.74 8.01
C VAL A 30 -3.06 8.37 7.41
N LYS A 31 -1.94 8.26 8.11
CA LYS A 31 -0.68 8.83 7.63
C LYS A 31 -0.12 8.00 6.48
N PRO A 32 0.28 8.64 5.38
CA PRO A 32 0.90 7.91 4.26
C PRO A 32 2.09 7.05 4.67
N SER A 33 2.86 7.48 5.66
CA SER A 33 4.02 6.73 6.14
C SER A 33 3.66 5.38 6.77
N LEU A 34 2.40 5.16 7.10
CA LEU A 34 1.91 3.89 7.65
C LEU A 34 1.42 2.94 6.56
N ILE A 35 1.38 3.39 5.31
CA ILE A 35 0.88 2.60 4.20
C ILE A 35 2.06 2.12 3.35
N THR A 36 2.10 0.83 3.09
CA THR A 36 3.10 0.20 2.22
C THR A 36 2.38 -0.44 1.04
N VAL A 37 2.92 -0.24 -0.16
CA VAL A 37 2.34 -0.83 -1.37
C VAL A 37 3.39 -1.67 -2.07
N ALA A 38 3.07 -2.92 -2.34
CA ALA A 38 3.92 -3.82 -3.09
C ALA A 38 3.39 -3.91 -4.52
N ASP A 39 4.19 -3.47 -5.48
CA ASP A 39 3.82 -3.53 -6.89
C ASP A 39 5.06 -3.78 -7.73
N PRO A 40 5.03 -4.73 -8.69
CA PRO A 40 6.19 -5.01 -9.51
C PRO A 40 6.53 -3.88 -10.51
N SER A 41 5.59 -2.99 -10.78
CA SER A 41 5.82 -1.87 -11.70
C SER A 41 6.60 -0.75 -11.01
N SER A 42 7.79 -0.44 -11.55
CA SER A 42 8.58 0.66 -11.00
C SER A 42 7.88 2.00 -11.18
N GLU A 43 7.14 2.15 -12.26
CA GLU A 43 6.40 3.37 -12.53
C GLU A 43 5.31 3.59 -11.48
N ALA A 44 4.56 2.54 -11.14
CA ALA A 44 3.55 2.62 -10.11
C ALA A 44 4.18 2.95 -8.75
N ARG A 45 5.31 2.31 -8.43
CA ARG A 45 6.00 2.58 -7.18
C ARG A 45 6.47 4.03 -7.08
N GLU A 46 6.98 4.58 -8.19
CA GLU A 46 7.42 5.98 -8.20
C GLU A 46 6.27 6.94 -7.94
N GLN A 47 5.13 6.70 -8.56
CA GLN A 47 3.94 7.53 -8.36
C GLN A 47 3.45 7.48 -6.92
N LEU A 48 3.47 6.31 -6.33
CA LEU A 48 3.01 6.13 -4.95
C LEU A 48 4.00 6.72 -3.95
N ALA A 49 5.30 6.54 -4.20
CA ALA A 49 6.32 7.12 -3.34
C ALA A 49 6.24 8.65 -3.33
N ALA A 50 5.87 9.25 -4.45
CA ALA A 50 5.70 10.71 -4.53
C ALA A 50 4.57 11.21 -3.62
N LYS A 51 3.65 10.33 -3.23
CA LYS A 51 2.56 10.66 -2.30
C LYS A 51 2.94 10.42 -0.84
N GLY A 52 4.16 10.01 -0.58
CA GLY A 52 4.64 9.76 0.78
C GLY A 52 4.44 8.33 1.26
N LEU A 53 3.99 7.43 0.39
CA LEU A 53 3.77 6.03 0.74
C LEU A 53 5.08 5.26 0.70
N ASN A 54 5.15 4.17 1.46
CA ASN A 54 6.24 3.21 1.35
C ASN A 54 5.94 2.26 0.20
N THR A 55 6.95 1.92 -0.59
CA THR A 55 6.76 1.04 -1.72
C THR A 55 7.79 -0.09 -1.68
N VAL A 56 7.39 -1.26 -2.18
CA VAL A 56 8.22 -2.46 -2.20
C VAL A 56 8.06 -3.15 -3.55
N ASP A 57 9.16 -3.65 -4.09
CA ASP A 57 9.13 -4.50 -5.27
C ASP A 57 8.95 -5.95 -4.81
N PRO A 58 7.76 -6.56 -5.01
CA PRO A 58 7.52 -7.91 -4.51
C PRO A 58 8.32 -8.98 -5.24
N THR A 59 8.89 -8.67 -6.40
CA THR A 59 9.76 -9.62 -7.10
C THR A 59 11.15 -9.68 -6.46
N ALA A 60 11.55 -8.61 -5.78
CA ALA A 60 12.84 -8.53 -5.09
C ALA A 60 12.71 -8.87 -3.60
N ASP A 61 11.64 -8.41 -2.96
CA ASP A 61 11.49 -8.56 -1.50
C ASP A 61 10.01 -8.58 -1.10
N ALA A 62 9.38 -9.72 -1.30
CA ALA A 62 7.96 -9.88 -0.96
C ALA A 62 7.70 -9.82 0.54
N LYS A 63 8.68 -10.21 1.35
CA LYS A 63 8.49 -10.26 2.80
C LYS A 63 8.36 -8.86 3.41
N SER A 64 9.12 -7.90 2.90
CA SER A 64 9.07 -6.53 3.42
C SER A 64 7.69 -5.90 3.26
N ALA A 65 6.90 -6.39 2.30
CA ALA A 65 5.57 -5.85 2.07
C ALA A 65 4.63 -6.16 3.23
N VAL A 66 4.83 -7.28 3.93
CA VAL A 66 3.88 -7.74 4.97
C VAL A 66 4.46 -7.74 6.37
N ILE A 67 5.79 -7.64 6.51
CA ILE A 67 6.42 -7.63 7.83
C ILE A 67 5.96 -6.40 8.62
N GLY A 68 5.44 -6.63 9.80
CA GLY A 68 4.99 -5.55 10.67
C GLY A 68 3.66 -4.95 10.30
N ALA A 69 3.00 -5.45 9.26
CA ALA A 69 1.70 -4.94 8.88
C ALA A 69 0.61 -5.44 9.81
N ASP A 70 -0.24 -4.52 10.26
CA ASP A 70 -1.41 -4.88 11.07
C ASP A 70 -2.57 -5.32 10.17
N ILE A 71 -2.62 -4.79 8.95
CA ILE A 71 -3.66 -5.09 7.98
C ILE A 71 -3.00 -5.30 6.61
N VAL A 72 -3.37 -6.36 5.92
CA VAL A 72 -2.89 -6.64 4.56
C VAL A 72 -4.09 -6.67 3.63
N VAL A 73 -4.05 -5.86 2.57
CA VAL A 73 -5.12 -5.77 1.59
C VAL A 73 -4.63 -6.35 0.26
N LEU A 74 -5.32 -7.34 -0.26
CA LEU A 74 -5.00 -7.92 -1.56
C LEU A 74 -5.76 -7.14 -2.62
N ALA A 75 -5.05 -6.39 -3.43
CA ALA A 75 -5.62 -5.53 -4.48
C ALA A 75 -5.13 -5.92 -5.87
N VAL A 76 -4.70 -7.17 -6.02
CA VAL A 76 -4.27 -7.68 -7.32
C VAL A 76 -5.48 -8.10 -8.14
N LYS A 77 -5.38 -7.88 -9.45
CA LYS A 77 -6.45 -8.33 -10.35
C LYS A 77 -6.43 -9.84 -10.45
N PRO A 78 -7.59 -10.50 -10.40
CA PRO A 78 -7.63 -11.93 -10.62
C PRO A 78 -7.18 -12.23 -12.04
N GLN A 79 -6.32 -13.21 -12.18
CA GLN A 79 -5.90 -13.68 -13.49
C GLN A 79 -6.70 -14.91 -13.83
N VAL A 80 -7.37 -14.85 -14.94
CA VAL A 80 -8.25 -15.92 -15.41
C VAL A 80 -7.62 -16.60 -16.59
#